data_9157b32fa302c705473dc676f6d71ec4
#
_entry.id   9157b32fa302c705473dc676f6d71ec4
#
_cell.length_a   1.000
_cell.length_b   1.000
_cell.length_c   1.000
_cell.angle_alpha   90.00
_cell.angle_beta   90.00
_cell.angle_gamma   90.00
#
_symmetry.space_group_name_H-M   'P 1'
#
loop_
_entity.id
_entity.type
_entity.pdbx_description
1 polymer ?
#
loop_
_entity_poly.entity_id
_entity_poly.type
_entity_poly.pdbx_seq_one_letter_code
_entity_poly.pdbx_strand_id
1 'polypeptide(L)'
;MCIRDRSKPEKDPRDIAAAGKAKKSGYPACALCMENEGYAGHLTHPARQNHRIIPLILDGESYYLQYSPYVYYNEHCIILNEKHIPMVINGGTFRKLLDFVRQFPHYTAGSNADLPIVGGSILSHDHFQGGGYEFPMVRAPYEKYFEIPGAENVEAGIIRWPLSTIRLRSESAGDLARAAERVLTAWRSYDDPACFIYHETEGKSHNTITPIARMREGKFELDLVLRNNITTKEYPLGYFHPHPEYHHIKKENIGLIEVMGLAVLPARLKQEMAELEDRILCGQDLRESERTKAHADWAESWIAARGINPAQGTKGTGGNGGADPGGSLLRKRLHGAVQEEIGIVFAKVLECAGVFKYTKKGREGFDRFLDSLR
;
A
#
# COMPACT_ATOMS: atom_id res chain seq x y z
N MET A 1 -7.42 10.83 0.45
CA MET A 1 -7.20 9.37 0.49
C MET A 1 -8.48 8.64 0.14
N CYS A 2 -8.41 7.60 -0.69
CA CYS A 2 -9.59 6.76 -0.97
C CYS A 2 -9.57 5.55 -0.04
N ILE A 3 -10.65 5.37 0.72
CA ILE A 3 -10.88 4.16 1.50
C ILE A 3 -11.81 3.27 0.68
N ARG A 4 -11.37 2.07 0.33
CA ARG A 4 -12.22 1.05 -0.28
C ARG A 4 -12.32 -0.15 0.66
N ASP A 5 -13.54 -0.47 1.05
CA ASP A 5 -13.86 -1.69 1.78
C ASP A 5 -13.82 -2.88 0.79
N ARG A 6 -12.67 -3.56 0.73
CA ARG A 6 -12.53 -4.82 0.00
C ARG A 6 -11.67 -5.79 0.79
N SER A 7 -12.33 -6.45 1.70
CA SER A 7 -11.78 -7.59 2.41
C SER A 7 -11.57 -8.78 1.47
N LYS A 8 -10.51 -9.56 1.70
CA LYS A 8 -10.42 -10.91 1.15
C LYS A 8 -11.65 -11.70 1.60
N PRO A 9 -12.25 -12.54 0.74
CA PRO A 9 -13.35 -13.41 1.17
C PRO A 9 -12.94 -14.17 2.43
N GLU A 10 -13.81 -14.16 3.44
CA GLU A 10 -13.61 -14.99 4.63
C GLU A 10 -13.56 -16.46 4.20
N LYS A 11 -12.50 -17.14 4.64
CA LYS A 11 -12.41 -18.58 4.44
C LYS A 11 -13.17 -19.27 5.57
N ASP A 12 -13.93 -20.31 5.24
CA ASP A 12 -14.57 -21.15 6.24
C ASP A 12 -13.50 -21.69 7.22
N PRO A 13 -13.67 -21.55 8.55
CA PRO A 13 -12.71 -22.06 9.52
C PRO A 13 -12.43 -23.56 9.36
N ARG A 14 -13.38 -24.34 8.86
CA ARG A 14 -13.22 -25.78 8.56
C ARG A 14 -12.26 -25.99 7.40
N ASP A 15 -12.33 -25.14 6.35
CA ASP A 15 -11.42 -25.21 5.21
C ASP A 15 -10.00 -24.79 5.60
N ILE A 16 -9.85 -23.79 6.50
CA ILE A 16 -8.56 -23.39 7.05
C ILE A 16 -7.93 -24.54 7.85
N ALA A 17 -8.71 -25.19 8.72
CA ALA A 17 -8.25 -26.31 9.53
C ALA A 17 -7.87 -27.55 8.67
N ALA A 18 -8.66 -27.84 7.65
CA ALA A 18 -8.40 -28.91 6.70
C ALA A 18 -7.16 -28.65 5.86
N ALA A 19 -7.00 -27.41 5.35
CA ALA A 19 -5.82 -26.98 4.59
C ALA A 19 -4.53 -27.05 5.42
N GLY A 20 -4.61 -26.73 6.73
CA GLY A 20 -3.47 -26.84 7.65
C GLY A 20 -2.97 -28.26 7.87
N LYS A 21 -3.84 -29.29 7.71
CA LYS A 21 -3.52 -30.72 7.87
C LYS A 21 -3.17 -31.41 6.56
N ALA A 22 -3.49 -30.83 5.40
CA ALA A 22 -3.28 -31.41 4.09
C ALA A 22 -1.79 -31.36 3.71
N LYS A 23 -1.30 -32.44 3.06
CA LYS A 23 0.03 -32.45 2.45
C LYS A 23 0.06 -31.38 1.35
N LYS A 24 0.99 -30.42 1.45
CA LYS A 24 1.12 -29.35 0.44
C LYS A 24 1.49 -29.96 -0.90
N SER A 25 0.67 -29.75 -1.91
CA SER A 25 1.02 -30.02 -3.30
C SER A 25 2.03 -28.96 -3.76
N GLY A 26 3.05 -29.36 -4.52
CA GLY A 26 3.99 -28.45 -5.16
C GLY A 26 3.49 -27.88 -6.49
N TYR A 27 2.23 -28.11 -6.87
CA TYR A 27 1.66 -27.70 -8.15
C TYR A 27 0.24 -27.11 -7.97
N PRO A 28 -0.04 -25.92 -8.52
CA PRO A 28 0.94 -24.94 -9.02
C PRO A 28 1.91 -24.52 -7.90
N ALA A 29 3.14 -24.14 -8.25
CA ALA A 29 4.16 -23.78 -7.23
C ALA A 29 3.74 -22.59 -6.36
N CYS A 30 3.03 -21.60 -6.93
CA CYS A 30 2.41 -20.50 -6.18
C CYS A 30 1.16 -19.97 -6.92
N ALA A 31 0.45 -19.02 -6.28
CA ALA A 31 -0.78 -18.42 -6.82
C ALA A 31 -0.56 -17.54 -8.07
N LEU A 32 0.69 -17.23 -8.43
CA LEU A 32 1.05 -16.40 -9.59
C LEU A 32 1.60 -17.21 -10.78
N CYS A 33 1.80 -18.53 -10.61
CA CYS A 33 2.29 -19.36 -11.72
C CYS A 33 1.25 -19.46 -12.85
N MET A 34 1.72 -19.51 -14.09
CA MET A 34 0.86 -19.58 -15.29
C MET A 34 -0.07 -20.80 -15.28
N GLU A 35 0.32 -21.88 -14.61
CA GLU A 35 -0.46 -23.10 -14.44
C GLU A 35 -1.76 -22.88 -13.65
N ASN A 36 -1.95 -21.71 -13.06
CA ASN A 36 -3.23 -21.32 -12.44
C ASN A 36 -4.32 -21.04 -13.48
N GLU A 37 -3.99 -20.77 -14.74
CA GLU A 37 -5.00 -20.58 -15.78
C GLU A 37 -5.85 -21.83 -15.95
N GLY A 38 -7.16 -21.70 -15.76
CA GLY A 38 -8.10 -22.81 -15.85
C GLY A 38 -7.98 -23.87 -14.75
N TYR A 39 -7.15 -23.65 -13.73
CA TYR A 39 -6.87 -24.65 -12.68
C TYR A 39 -8.12 -24.99 -11.85
N ALA A 40 -8.39 -26.30 -11.69
CA ALA A 40 -9.57 -26.78 -10.97
C ALA A 40 -9.53 -26.54 -9.46
N GLY A 41 -8.30 -26.37 -8.90
CA GLY A 41 -8.10 -26.20 -7.48
C GLY A 41 -7.96 -27.53 -6.72
N HIS A 42 -7.49 -27.44 -5.48
CA HIS A 42 -7.50 -28.50 -4.48
C HIS A 42 -7.56 -27.88 -3.07
N LEU A 43 -7.58 -28.73 -2.02
CA LEU A 43 -7.82 -28.29 -0.63
C LEU A 43 -6.91 -27.15 -0.14
N THR A 44 -5.64 -27.11 -0.57
CA THR A 44 -4.66 -26.10 -0.15
C THR A 44 -4.38 -25.04 -1.21
N HIS A 45 -5.00 -25.13 -2.41
CA HIS A 45 -4.82 -24.17 -3.50
C HIS A 45 -6.17 -23.88 -4.18
N PRO A 46 -6.61 -22.61 -4.20
CA PRO A 46 -7.95 -22.28 -4.69
C PRO A 46 -8.10 -22.54 -6.17
N ALA A 47 -9.33 -22.88 -6.61
CA ALA A 47 -9.70 -22.97 -8.00
C ALA A 47 -9.50 -21.63 -8.74
N ARG A 48 -9.09 -21.72 -10.02
CA ARG A 48 -8.86 -20.60 -10.94
C ARG A 48 -9.47 -20.89 -12.32
N GLN A 49 -10.57 -21.61 -12.39
CA GLN A 49 -11.17 -22.11 -13.63
C GLN A 49 -11.53 -20.99 -14.62
N ASN A 50 -11.97 -19.82 -14.12
CA ASN A 50 -12.30 -18.64 -14.93
C ASN A 50 -11.12 -17.68 -15.14
N HIS A 51 -9.95 -18.05 -14.63
CA HIS A 51 -8.76 -17.21 -14.76
C HIS A 51 -8.21 -17.27 -16.18
N ARG A 52 -7.77 -16.12 -16.68
CA ARG A 52 -7.13 -15.99 -18.00
C ARG A 52 -5.90 -15.14 -17.88
N ILE A 53 -4.89 -15.46 -18.67
CA ILE A 53 -3.64 -14.72 -18.76
C ILE A 53 -3.43 -14.25 -20.22
N ILE A 54 -2.79 -13.09 -20.36
CA ILE A 54 -2.48 -12.46 -21.65
C ILE A 54 -0.96 -12.39 -21.77
N PRO A 55 -0.35 -13.01 -22.79
CA PRO A 55 1.10 -12.97 -22.96
C PRO A 55 1.58 -11.54 -23.26
N LEU A 56 2.69 -11.16 -22.65
CA LEU A 56 3.36 -9.87 -22.81
C LEU A 56 4.86 -10.11 -22.97
N ILE A 57 5.53 -9.18 -23.67
CA ILE A 57 6.99 -9.07 -23.66
C ILE A 57 7.35 -7.75 -23.00
N LEU A 58 8.17 -7.80 -21.95
CA LEU A 58 8.66 -6.63 -21.21
C LEU A 58 10.19 -6.66 -21.17
N ASP A 59 10.82 -5.63 -21.72
CA ASP A 59 12.29 -5.54 -21.84
C ASP A 59 12.92 -6.83 -22.43
N GLY A 60 12.21 -7.45 -23.42
CA GLY A 60 12.65 -8.69 -24.10
C GLY A 60 12.39 -9.99 -23.34
N GLU A 61 11.77 -9.96 -22.16
CA GLU A 61 11.41 -11.13 -21.36
C GLU A 61 9.92 -11.45 -21.42
N SER A 62 9.57 -12.76 -21.33
CA SER A 62 8.17 -13.24 -21.33
C SER A 62 7.49 -13.01 -19.98
N TYR A 63 6.36 -12.33 -20.03
CA TYR A 63 5.46 -12.06 -18.91
C TYR A 63 4.02 -12.40 -19.30
N TYR A 64 3.14 -12.41 -18.32
CA TYR A 64 1.70 -12.52 -18.53
C TYR A 64 0.97 -11.47 -17.73
N LEU A 65 -0.09 -10.88 -18.30
CA LEU A 65 -1.03 -10.02 -17.57
C LEU A 65 -2.28 -10.85 -17.24
N GLN A 66 -2.74 -10.71 -15.99
CA GLN A 66 -4.01 -11.25 -15.54
C GLN A 66 -4.78 -10.20 -14.74
N TYR A 67 -6.08 -10.09 -14.96
CA TYR A 67 -6.93 -9.31 -14.05
C TYR A 67 -7.06 -10.05 -12.72
N SER A 68 -6.82 -9.32 -11.63
CA SER A 68 -6.89 -9.87 -10.30
C SER A 68 -8.32 -10.17 -9.89
N PRO A 69 -8.62 -11.33 -9.29
CA PRO A 69 -9.92 -11.59 -8.67
C PRO A 69 -10.20 -10.65 -7.49
N TYR A 70 -9.16 -10.05 -6.93
CA TYR A 70 -9.24 -9.02 -5.88
C TYR A 70 -9.30 -7.64 -6.55
N VAL A 71 -10.48 -7.17 -6.90
CA VAL A 71 -10.68 -5.90 -7.60
C VAL A 71 -10.50 -4.73 -6.62
N TYR A 72 -9.28 -4.43 -6.20
CA TYR A 72 -9.00 -3.33 -5.28
C TYR A 72 -9.28 -1.96 -5.91
N TYR A 73 -9.07 -1.84 -7.23
CA TYR A 73 -9.33 -0.64 -8.03
C TYR A 73 -9.65 -1.05 -9.47
N ASN A 74 -9.99 -0.08 -10.31
CA ASN A 74 -10.37 -0.34 -11.70
C ASN A 74 -9.26 -1.03 -12.48
N GLU A 75 -9.60 -2.10 -13.16
CA GLU A 75 -8.68 -2.91 -13.98
C GLU A 75 -7.45 -3.42 -13.22
N HIS A 76 -7.58 -3.63 -11.89
CA HIS A 76 -6.49 -4.19 -11.10
C HIS A 76 -5.97 -5.48 -11.71
N CYS A 77 -4.70 -5.48 -12.11
CA CYS A 77 -4.04 -6.60 -12.74
C CYS A 77 -2.71 -6.95 -12.07
N ILE A 78 -2.31 -8.18 -12.29
CA ILE A 78 -0.98 -8.69 -11.95
C ILE A 78 -0.24 -8.96 -13.25
N ILE A 79 1.00 -8.52 -13.31
CA ILE A 79 1.93 -8.75 -14.41
C ILE A 79 2.97 -9.72 -13.87
N LEU A 80 2.88 -10.99 -14.22
CA LEU A 80 3.70 -12.07 -13.65
C LEU A 80 4.76 -12.54 -14.64
N ASN A 81 5.95 -12.82 -14.14
CA ASN A 81 7.01 -13.44 -14.94
C ASN A 81 6.59 -14.85 -15.36
N GLU A 82 6.92 -15.26 -16.58
CA GLU A 82 6.70 -16.64 -17.05
C GLU A 82 7.41 -17.65 -16.12
N LYS A 83 8.60 -17.30 -15.63
CA LYS A 83 9.41 -18.16 -14.77
C LYS A 83 9.10 -17.90 -13.30
N HIS A 84 9.00 -18.98 -12.51
CA HIS A 84 8.90 -18.88 -11.06
C HIS A 84 10.30 -18.56 -10.48
N ILE A 85 10.66 -17.30 -10.51
CA ILE A 85 11.92 -16.76 -9.97
C ILE A 85 11.64 -15.73 -8.89
N PRO A 86 12.51 -15.57 -7.89
CA PRO A 86 12.33 -14.57 -6.83
C PRO A 86 12.30 -13.14 -7.38
N MET A 87 11.54 -12.28 -6.69
CA MET A 87 11.55 -10.83 -6.94
C MET A 87 12.92 -10.24 -6.61
N VAL A 88 13.41 -9.39 -7.49
CA VAL A 88 14.61 -8.59 -7.27
C VAL A 88 14.40 -7.21 -7.88
N ILE A 89 14.49 -6.17 -7.07
CA ILE A 89 14.44 -4.79 -7.58
C ILE A 89 15.83 -4.41 -8.10
N ASN A 90 15.90 -4.10 -9.39
CA ASN A 90 17.13 -3.71 -10.10
C ASN A 90 16.82 -2.86 -11.34
N GLY A 91 17.81 -2.48 -12.12
CA GLY A 91 17.63 -1.72 -13.36
C GLY A 91 16.68 -2.39 -14.37
N GLY A 92 16.66 -3.74 -14.44
CA GLY A 92 15.71 -4.49 -15.25
C GLY A 92 14.27 -4.29 -14.81
N THR A 93 14.02 -4.21 -13.50
CA THR A 93 12.69 -3.90 -12.95
C THR A 93 12.18 -2.55 -13.46
N PHE A 94 13.03 -1.52 -13.44
CA PHE A 94 12.64 -0.18 -13.92
C PHE A 94 12.35 -0.19 -15.42
N ARG A 95 13.20 -0.84 -16.24
CA ARG A 95 12.96 -0.95 -17.68
C ARG A 95 11.67 -1.68 -18.00
N LYS A 96 11.35 -2.77 -17.32
CA LYS A 96 10.12 -3.54 -17.50
C LYS A 96 8.88 -2.74 -17.13
N LEU A 97 8.91 -2.02 -16.00
CA LEU A 97 7.80 -1.14 -15.60
C LEU A 97 7.58 -0.02 -16.61
N LEU A 98 8.65 0.63 -17.09
CA LEU A 98 8.57 1.68 -18.09
C LEU A 98 8.12 1.15 -19.47
N ASP A 99 8.54 -0.06 -19.84
CA ASP A 99 8.08 -0.72 -21.05
C ASP A 99 6.59 -1.09 -20.96
N PHE A 100 6.14 -1.57 -19.79
CA PHE A 100 4.71 -1.84 -19.58
C PHE A 100 3.85 -0.58 -19.75
N VAL A 101 4.20 0.54 -19.10
CA VAL A 101 3.41 1.77 -19.22
C VAL A 101 3.56 2.45 -20.59
N ARG A 102 4.59 2.13 -21.37
CA ARG A 102 4.69 2.51 -22.78
C ARG A 102 3.65 1.77 -23.63
N GLN A 103 3.48 0.46 -23.38
CA GLN A 103 2.49 -0.38 -24.08
C GLN A 103 1.06 -0.06 -23.61
N PHE A 104 0.87 0.27 -22.33
CA PHE A 104 -0.42 0.59 -21.69
C PHE A 104 -0.37 1.96 -21.03
N PRO A 105 -0.38 3.07 -21.80
CA PRO A 105 -0.12 4.42 -21.25
C PRO A 105 -1.21 4.95 -20.32
N HIS A 106 -2.38 4.32 -20.27
CA HIS A 106 -3.47 4.64 -19.34
C HIS A 106 -3.39 3.86 -18.03
N TYR A 107 -2.40 2.97 -17.87
CA TYR A 107 -2.18 2.22 -16.64
C TYR A 107 -1.08 2.83 -15.79
N THR A 108 -1.24 2.65 -14.48
CA THR A 108 -0.15 2.72 -13.50
C THR A 108 0.33 1.31 -13.23
N ALA A 109 1.63 1.09 -13.14
CA ALA A 109 2.22 -0.18 -12.76
C ALA A 109 3.34 0.01 -11.73
N GLY A 110 3.50 -0.91 -10.81
CA GLY A 110 4.56 -0.86 -9.81
C GLY A 110 4.93 -2.24 -9.28
N SER A 111 6.05 -2.29 -8.59
CA SER A 111 6.51 -3.48 -7.89
C SER A 111 6.40 -3.30 -6.38
N ASN A 112 6.00 -4.35 -5.66
CA ASN A 112 6.30 -4.41 -4.25
C ASN A 112 7.82 -4.39 -4.04
N ALA A 113 8.25 -3.99 -2.85
CA ALA A 113 9.64 -4.14 -2.44
C ALA A 113 10.03 -5.64 -2.37
N ASP A 114 11.29 -5.95 -2.65
CA ASP A 114 11.83 -7.32 -2.69
C ASP A 114 12.31 -7.85 -1.33
N LEU A 115 12.11 -7.10 -0.26
CA LEU A 115 12.43 -7.51 1.11
C LEU A 115 11.17 -7.81 1.93
N PRO A 116 11.22 -8.75 2.88
CA PRO A 116 10.10 -9.02 3.79
C PRO A 116 9.75 -7.77 4.62
N ILE A 117 8.55 -7.77 5.23
CA ILE A 117 8.01 -6.67 6.06
C ILE A 117 7.55 -5.48 5.21
N VAL A 118 8.37 -5.00 4.27
CA VAL A 118 8.09 -3.83 3.41
C VAL A 118 7.64 -4.22 2.00
N GLY A 119 7.62 -5.51 1.69
CA GLY A 119 7.19 -6.07 0.41
C GLY A 119 5.78 -6.65 0.43
N GLY A 120 5.42 -7.27 -0.69
CA GLY A 120 4.19 -8.05 -0.83
C GLY A 120 4.27 -9.42 -0.15
N SER A 121 3.17 -10.17 -0.23
CA SER A 121 3.07 -11.51 0.38
C SER A 121 3.77 -12.61 -0.43
N ILE A 122 4.12 -12.37 -1.69
CA ILE A 122 4.76 -13.34 -2.58
C ILE A 122 6.07 -12.73 -3.08
N LEU A 123 7.18 -13.10 -2.46
CA LEU A 123 8.53 -12.67 -2.86
C LEU A 123 9.22 -13.72 -3.75
N SER A 124 8.68 -14.94 -3.80
CA SER A 124 9.28 -16.06 -4.53
C SER A 124 8.96 -16.08 -6.03
N HIS A 125 8.07 -15.22 -6.50
CA HIS A 125 7.69 -15.13 -7.89
C HIS A 125 7.69 -13.67 -8.35
N ASP A 126 8.54 -13.33 -9.29
CA ASP A 126 8.68 -11.98 -9.85
C ASP A 126 7.40 -11.52 -10.51
N HIS A 127 6.87 -10.39 -10.05
CA HIS A 127 5.61 -9.85 -10.54
C HIS A 127 5.48 -8.35 -10.23
N PHE A 128 4.65 -7.69 -11.04
CA PHE A 128 4.21 -6.31 -10.83
C PHE A 128 2.70 -6.27 -10.63
N GLN A 129 2.20 -5.15 -10.14
CA GLN A 129 0.75 -4.88 -10.09
C GLN A 129 0.47 -3.59 -10.86
N GLY A 130 -0.64 -3.58 -11.57
CA GLY A 130 -1.04 -2.43 -12.37
C GLY A 130 -2.55 -2.28 -12.49
N GLY A 131 -2.98 -1.25 -13.23
CA GLY A 131 -4.39 -1.03 -13.56
C GLY A 131 -4.72 0.41 -13.95
N GLY A 132 -5.93 0.61 -14.44
CA GLY A 132 -6.46 1.89 -14.91
C GLY A 132 -7.05 2.72 -13.77
N TYR A 133 -6.23 3.15 -12.81
CA TYR A 133 -6.67 3.94 -11.68
C TYR A 133 -5.67 5.06 -11.33
N GLU A 134 -6.16 6.28 -11.17
CA GLU A 134 -5.35 7.40 -10.70
C GLU A 134 -5.29 7.40 -9.17
N PHE A 135 -4.15 7.01 -8.63
CA PHE A 135 -3.92 6.98 -7.19
C PHE A 135 -3.68 8.39 -6.62
N PRO A 136 -4.02 8.64 -5.33
CA PRO A 136 -3.77 9.93 -4.68
C PRO A 136 -2.32 10.43 -4.80
N MET A 137 -1.35 9.53 -4.79
CA MET A 137 0.08 9.84 -4.93
C MET A 137 0.43 10.55 -6.25
N VAL A 138 -0.31 10.31 -7.33
CA VAL A 138 -0.10 10.95 -8.63
C VAL A 138 -0.19 12.47 -8.51
N ARG A 139 -1.12 12.97 -7.66
CA ARG A 139 -1.38 14.39 -7.44
C ARG A 139 -0.45 15.06 -6.44
N ALA A 140 0.45 14.29 -5.81
CA ALA A 140 1.39 14.85 -4.84
C ALA A 140 2.31 15.85 -5.52
N PRO A 141 2.39 17.13 -5.04
CA PRO A 141 3.24 18.15 -5.62
C PRO A 141 4.71 17.87 -5.27
N TYR A 142 5.60 18.37 -6.12
CA TYR A 142 7.01 18.45 -5.77
C TYR A 142 7.21 19.39 -4.57
N GLU A 143 8.10 18.98 -3.67
CA GLU A 143 8.50 19.75 -2.50
C GLU A 143 9.90 20.36 -2.68
N LYS A 144 10.78 19.62 -3.35
CA LYS A 144 12.15 20.05 -3.64
C LYS A 144 12.63 19.36 -4.92
N TYR A 145 13.20 20.13 -5.84
CA TYR A 145 13.92 19.62 -7.01
C TYR A 145 15.41 19.44 -6.70
N PHE A 146 16.05 18.50 -7.37
CA PHE A 146 17.49 18.27 -7.30
C PHE A 146 17.98 17.66 -8.62
N GLU A 147 19.31 17.68 -8.82
CA GLU A 147 19.94 17.13 -10.01
C GLU A 147 20.63 15.81 -9.69
N ILE A 148 20.55 14.86 -10.61
CA ILE A 148 21.29 13.60 -10.57
C ILE A 148 22.40 13.71 -11.62
N PRO A 149 23.69 13.73 -11.23
CA PRO A 149 24.78 13.84 -12.18
C PRO A 149 24.75 12.75 -13.26
N GLY A 150 24.90 13.13 -14.53
CA GLY A 150 24.81 12.22 -15.67
C GLY A 150 23.36 11.84 -16.07
N ALA A 151 22.35 12.57 -15.54
CA ALA A 151 20.95 12.39 -15.87
C ALA A 151 20.25 13.74 -16.15
N GLU A 152 20.89 14.58 -16.94
CA GLU A 152 20.46 15.96 -17.22
C GLU A 152 19.09 16.05 -17.93
N ASN A 153 18.67 14.95 -18.60
CA ASN A 153 17.38 14.82 -19.26
C ASN A 153 16.27 14.30 -18.32
N VAL A 154 16.56 14.16 -17.02
CA VAL A 154 15.63 13.66 -16.03
C VAL A 154 15.30 14.75 -15.02
N GLU A 155 14.05 15.16 -14.97
CA GLU A 155 13.53 15.98 -13.87
C GLU A 155 13.44 15.10 -12.61
N ALA A 156 14.10 15.49 -11.54
CA ALA A 156 14.13 14.78 -10.27
C ALA A 156 13.70 15.66 -9.10
N GLY A 157 12.89 15.12 -8.20
CA GLY A 157 12.49 15.84 -7.00
C GLY A 157 11.86 14.96 -5.93
N ILE A 158 11.86 15.47 -4.71
CA ILE A 158 11.08 14.91 -3.60
C ILE A 158 9.64 15.38 -3.75
N ILE A 159 8.68 14.47 -3.63
CA ILE A 159 7.25 14.84 -3.60
C ILE A 159 6.73 14.92 -2.15
N ARG A 160 5.73 15.77 -1.94
CA ARG A 160 5.04 15.89 -0.65
C ARG A 160 4.09 14.71 -0.44
N TRP A 161 4.65 13.64 0.12
CA TRP A 161 3.97 12.37 0.35
C TRP A 161 4.35 11.79 1.71
N PRO A 162 3.47 11.09 2.45
CA PRO A 162 3.80 10.54 3.77
C PRO A 162 5.03 9.62 3.79
N LEU A 163 5.24 8.84 2.70
CA LEU A 163 6.45 8.05 2.53
C LEU A 163 7.52 8.84 1.78
N SER A 164 8.78 8.60 2.13
CA SER A 164 9.93 9.24 1.50
C SER A 164 10.05 8.82 0.03
N THR A 165 9.70 9.72 -0.88
CA THR A 165 9.55 9.40 -2.29
C THR A 165 10.30 10.39 -3.17
N ILE A 166 11.11 9.85 -4.07
CA ILE A 166 11.75 10.58 -5.17
C ILE A 166 10.93 10.32 -6.43
N ARG A 167 10.49 11.39 -7.09
CA ARG A 167 9.85 11.34 -8.41
C ARG A 167 10.83 11.72 -9.48
N LEU A 168 10.94 10.86 -10.47
CA LEU A 168 11.74 11.06 -11.68
C LEU A 168 10.80 11.19 -12.88
N ARG A 169 11.13 12.11 -13.83
CA ARG A 169 10.31 12.34 -15.00
C ARG A 169 11.19 12.61 -16.23
N SER A 170 10.91 11.98 -17.38
CA SER A 170 11.65 12.16 -18.63
C SER A 170 10.82 11.71 -19.84
N GLU A 171 11.16 12.19 -21.00
CA GLU A 171 10.68 11.66 -22.30
C GLU A 171 11.39 10.34 -22.66
N SER A 172 12.60 10.13 -22.12
CA SER A 172 13.43 8.95 -22.35
C SER A 172 13.27 7.92 -21.24
N ALA A 173 12.63 6.79 -21.52
CA ALA A 173 12.56 5.65 -20.60
C ALA A 173 13.95 5.13 -20.19
N GLY A 174 14.91 5.15 -21.14
CA GLY A 174 16.28 4.70 -20.88
C GLY A 174 17.04 5.58 -19.90
N ASP A 175 16.92 6.92 -20.02
CA ASP A 175 17.53 7.88 -19.10
C ASP A 175 16.89 7.74 -17.71
N LEU A 176 15.57 7.60 -17.68
CA LEU A 176 14.83 7.42 -16.44
C LEU A 176 15.23 6.16 -15.69
N ALA A 177 15.37 5.03 -16.40
CA ALA A 177 15.81 3.77 -15.82
C ALA A 177 17.23 3.85 -15.24
N ARG A 178 18.16 4.52 -15.95
CA ARG A 178 19.55 4.73 -15.47
C ARG A 178 19.59 5.60 -14.22
N ALA A 179 18.81 6.70 -14.20
CA ALA A 179 18.72 7.57 -13.04
C ALA A 179 18.14 6.81 -11.83
N ALA A 180 17.09 6.02 -12.04
CA ALA A 180 16.49 5.18 -10.99
C ALA A 180 17.45 4.13 -10.44
N GLU A 181 18.24 3.49 -11.31
CA GLU A 181 19.25 2.50 -10.91
C GLU A 181 20.35 3.15 -10.06
N ARG A 182 20.76 4.36 -10.40
CA ARG A 182 21.72 5.13 -9.58
C ARG A 182 21.17 5.42 -8.19
N VAL A 183 19.89 5.87 -8.09
CA VAL A 183 19.23 6.10 -6.80
C VAL A 183 19.15 4.80 -5.99
N LEU A 184 18.75 3.69 -6.62
CA LEU A 184 18.67 2.38 -5.96
C LEU A 184 20.01 1.93 -5.43
N THR A 185 21.08 2.04 -6.24
CA THR A 185 22.44 1.63 -5.87
C THR A 185 22.94 2.43 -4.66
N ALA A 186 22.78 3.74 -4.68
CA ALA A 186 23.13 4.59 -3.56
C ALA A 186 22.29 4.25 -2.32
N TRP A 187 20.97 4.05 -2.47
CA TRP A 187 20.10 3.72 -1.36
C TRP A 187 20.47 2.39 -0.70
N ARG A 188 20.81 1.38 -1.47
CA ARG A 188 21.15 0.04 -0.95
C ARG A 188 22.38 0.00 -0.06
N SER A 189 23.27 0.97 -0.18
CA SER A 189 24.47 1.09 0.66
C SER A 189 24.43 2.28 1.62
N TYR A 190 23.27 2.95 1.73
CA TYR A 190 23.15 4.18 2.52
C TYR A 190 22.85 3.92 3.99
N ASP A 191 23.64 4.54 4.86
CA ASP A 191 23.44 4.59 6.29
C ASP A 191 23.19 6.03 6.76
N ASP A 192 22.21 6.22 7.62
CA ASP A 192 21.98 7.44 8.38
C ASP A 192 21.52 7.09 9.81
N PRO A 193 22.47 6.88 10.74
CA PRO A 193 22.15 6.58 12.14
C PRO A 193 21.28 7.65 12.79
N ALA A 194 21.40 8.91 12.33
CA ALA A 194 20.55 9.99 12.84
C ALA A 194 19.06 9.76 12.49
N CYS A 195 18.74 9.12 11.38
CA CYS A 195 17.40 8.76 10.98
C CYS A 195 17.06 7.29 11.28
N PHE A 196 17.91 6.57 12.01
CA PHE A 196 17.82 5.14 12.27
C PHE A 196 17.79 4.29 11.00
N ILE A 197 18.51 4.73 9.96
CA ILE A 197 18.64 4.01 8.69
C ILE A 197 19.97 3.27 8.73
N TYR A 198 19.92 1.96 8.58
CA TYR A 198 21.05 1.07 8.42
C TYR A 198 20.77 0.19 7.20
N HIS A 199 21.72 0.13 6.27
CA HIS A 199 21.55 -0.66 5.04
C HIS A 199 21.66 -2.15 5.30
N GLU A 200 22.41 -2.53 6.34
CA GLU A 200 22.64 -3.92 6.73
C GLU A 200 22.83 -4.06 8.24
N THR A 201 22.35 -5.14 8.82
CA THR A 201 22.69 -5.58 10.19
C THR A 201 22.85 -7.10 10.20
N GLU A 202 23.93 -7.61 10.78
CA GLU A 202 24.22 -9.05 10.88
C GLU A 202 24.14 -9.80 9.53
N GLY A 203 24.60 -9.18 8.44
CA GLY A 203 24.59 -9.74 7.09
C GLY A 203 23.20 -9.74 6.43
N LYS A 204 22.21 -9.01 6.97
CA LYS A 204 20.86 -8.89 6.40
C LYS A 204 20.67 -7.47 5.87
N SER A 205 20.40 -7.37 4.58
CA SER A 205 20.09 -6.10 3.93
C SER A 205 18.71 -5.56 4.33
N HIS A 206 18.60 -4.24 4.48
CA HIS A 206 17.39 -3.56 4.90
C HIS A 206 16.85 -2.56 3.88
N ASN A 207 17.72 -1.92 3.09
CA ASN A 207 17.32 -0.89 2.15
C ASN A 207 16.82 -1.47 0.82
N THR A 208 15.67 -1.03 0.37
CA THR A 208 15.09 -1.35 -0.93
C THR A 208 14.16 -0.23 -1.40
N ILE A 209 13.56 -0.38 -2.59
CA ILE A 209 12.64 0.60 -3.19
C ILE A 209 11.34 -0.09 -3.61
N THR A 210 10.22 0.61 -3.47
CA THR A 210 8.96 0.30 -4.12
C THR A 210 8.82 1.23 -5.34
N PRO A 211 9.09 0.77 -6.58
CA PRO A 211 9.01 1.59 -7.79
C PRO A 211 7.59 1.60 -8.36
N ILE A 212 7.15 2.76 -8.86
CA ILE A 212 5.83 2.96 -9.46
C ILE A 212 5.97 3.80 -10.72
N ALA A 213 5.60 3.23 -11.86
CA ALA A 213 5.68 3.87 -13.18
C ALA A 213 4.30 4.22 -13.73
N ARG A 214 4.24 5.30 -14.52
CA ARG A 214 3.08 5.71 -15.31
C ARG A 214 3.48 6.66 -16.42
N MET A 215 2.58 6.84 -17.38
CA MET A 215 2.66 7.94 -18.35
C MET A 215 1.85 9.13 -17.83
N ARG A 216 2.42 10.32 -17.88
CA ARG A 216 1.73 11.56 -17.52
C ARG A 216 2.17 12.70 -18.42
N GLU A 217 1.20 13.37 -19.06
CA GLU A 217 1.46 14.52 -19.96
C GLU A 217 2.52 14.19 -21.04
N GLY A 218 2.45 12.98 -21.61
CA GLY A 218 3.36 12.54 -22.66
C GLY A 218 4.75 12.10 -22.20
N LYS A 219 5.05 12.18 -20.89
CA LYS A 219 6.34 11.76 -20.31
C LYS A 219 6.20 10.52 -19.45
N PHE A 220 7.27 9.74 -19.36
CA PHE A 220 7.42 8.72 -18.34
C PHE A 220 7.61 9.37 -16.97
N GLU A 221 6.92 8.86 -15.98
CA GLU A 221 7.06 9.25 -14.58
C GLU A 221 7.29 8.00 -13.73
N LEU A 222 8.32 8.03 -12.87
CA LEU A 222 8.70 6.93 -12.00
C LEU A 222 8.88 7.45 -10.57
N ASP A 223 8.02 6.98 -9.67
CA ASP A 223 8.16 7.24 -8.24
C ASP A 223 9.00 6.13 -7.59
N LEU A 224 10.04 6.51 -6.89
CA LEU A 224 10.92 5.63 -6.13
C LEU A 224 10.65 5.84 -4.64
N VAL A 225 9.86 4.95 -4.04
CA VAL A 225 9.56 5.00 -2.61
C VAL A 225 10.64 4.27 -1.83
N LEU A 226 11.40 5.00 -1.03
CA LEU A 226 12.50 4.45 -0.24
C LEU A 226 11.92 3.62 0.92
N ARG A 227 12.39 2.38 1.07
CA ARG A 227 11.94 1.44 2.09
C ARG A 227 13.12 0.88 2.89
N ASN A 228 12.84 0.55 4.15
CA ASN A 228 13.79 -0.14 5.02
C ASN A 228 13.02 -1.08 5.96
N ASN A 229 13.49 -2.32 6.11
CA ASN A 229 12.79 -3.36 6.87
C ASN A 229 13.43 -3.69 8.22
N ILE A 230 14.29 -2.81 8.74
CA ILE A 230 14.95 -3.03 10.02
C ILE A 230 13.92 -3.26 11.14
N THR A 231 14.22 -4.21 12.01
CA THR A 231 13.43 -4.51 13.21
C THR A 231 14.20 -4.21 14.47
N THR A 232 13.48 -3.97 15.57
CA THR A 232 14.06 -3.84 16.91
C THR A 232 13.26 -4.68 17.89
N LYS A 233 13.75 -4.82 19.12
CA LYS A 233 12.98 -5.50 20.20
C LYS A 233 11.66 -4.79 20.49
N GLU A 234 11.64 -3.47 20.37
CA GLU A 234 10.44 -2.64 20.57
C GLU A 234 9.51 -2.70 19.36
N TYR A 235 10.06 -2.76 18.14
CA TYR A 235 9.32 -2.83 16.88
C TYR A 235 9.62 -4.13 16.12
N PRO A 236 9.13 -5.29 16.59
CA PRO A 236 9.44 -6.59 15.99
C PRO A 236 8.78 -6.80 14.63
N LEU A 237 7.76 -6.01 14.27
CA LEU A 237 7.11 -6.00 12.97
C LEU A 237 7.79 -5.07 11.96
N GLY A 238 8.78 -4.29 12.40
CA GLY A 238 9.52 -3.29 11.62
C GLY A 238 9.51 -1.92 12.29
N TYR A 239 10.65 -1.22 12.26
CA TYR A 239 10.74 0.16 12.76
C TYR A 239 9.99 1.13 11.83
N PHE A 240 10.12 0.92 10.51
CA PHE A 240 9.39 1.66 9.47
C PHE A 240 8.11 0.91 9.05
N HIS A 241 7.22 0.69 10.03
CA HIS A 241 6.00 -0.10 9.93
C HIS A 241 4.89 0.59 10.75
N PRO A 242 3.59 0.31 10.53
CA PRO A 242 2.53 0.85 11.38
C PRO A 242 2.82 0.62 12.87
N HIS A 243 2.85 1.69 13.65
CA HIS A 243 3.13 1.62 15.08
C HIS A 243 1.90 1.16 15.87
N PRO A 244 2.10 0.60 17.10
CA PRO A 244 1.03 -0.05 17.89
C PRO A 244 -0.22 0.81 18.12
N GLU A 245 -0.08 2.13 18.29
CA GLU A 245 -1.19 3.06 18.48
C GLU A 245 -2.19 3.11 17.31
N TYR A 246 -1.75 2.71 16.10
CA TYR A 246 -2.59 2.68 14.89
C TYR A 246 -3.12 1.27 14.56
N HIS A 247 -2.73 0.23 15.33
CA HIS A 247 -3.10 -1.15 15.04
C HIS A 247 -4.60 -1.42 15.15
N HIS A 248 -5.34 -0.57 15.85
CA HIS A 248 -6.80 -0.66 15.85
C HIS A 248 -7.41 -0.43 14.46
N ILE A 249 -6.74 0.30 13.57
CA ILE A 249 -7.14 0.51 12.17
C ILE A 249 -6.30 -0.35 11.21
N LYS A 250 -4.96 -0.28 11.28
CA LYS A 250 -4.07 -0.97 10.34
C LYS A 250 -2.83 -1.49 11.05
N LYS A 251 -2.68 -2.81 11.07
CA LYS A 251 -1.52 -3.52 11.64
C LYS A 251 -0.65 -4.17 10.56
N GLU A 252 -1.23 -4.51 9.42
CA GLU A 252 -0.57 -5.26 8.36
C GLU A 252 0.49 -4.42 7.64
N ASN A 253 1.40 -5.11 6.94
CA ASN A 253 2.44 -4.49 6.12
C ASN A 253 1.85 -3.49 5.10
N ILE A 254 2.61 -2.44 4.80
CA ILE A 254 2.26 -1.45 3.79
C ILE A 254 2.85 -1.89 2.46
N GLY A 255 1.99 -2.43 1.60
CA GLY A 255 2.32 -2.86 0.24
C GLY A 255 2.14 -1.75 -0.79
N LEU A 256 2.34 -2.09 -2.08
CA LEU A 256 2.31 -1.17 -3.21
C LEU A 256 1.03 -0.31 -3.26
N ILE A 257 -0.14 -0.93 -3.06
CA ILE A 257 -1.44 -0.26 -3.17
C ILE A 257 -1.59 0.80 -2.09
N GLU A 258 -1.24 0.45 -0.85
CA GLU A 258 -1.29 1.38 0.28
C GLU A 258 -0.26 2.50 0.12
N VAL A 259 0.94 2.19 -0.37
CA VAL A 259 1.98 3.20 -0.67
C VAL A 259 1.45 4.28 -1.60
N MET A 260 0.63 3.93 -2.58
CA MET A 260 0.02 4.87 -3.53
C MET A 260 -1.18 5.64 -2.95
N GLY A 261 -1.58 5.37 -1.69
CA GLY A 261 -2.62 6.11 -0.96
C GLY A 261 -4.03 5.51 -1.04
N LEU A 262 -4.17 4.26 -1.47
CA LEU A 262 -5.43 3.53 -1.37
C LEU A 262 -5.41 2.64 -0.13
N ALA A 263 -6.21 2.98 0.87
CA ALA A 263 -6.29 2.23 2.12
C ALA A 263 -6.96 0.87 1.90
N VAL A 264 -6.16 -0.21 1.94
CA VAL A 264 -6.66 -1.59 2.01
C VAL A 264 -6.72 -1.97 3.48
N LEU A 265 -7.93 -2.03 4.03
CA LEU A 265 -8.18 -2.19 5.46
C LEU A 265 -8.69 -3.60 5.78
N PRO A 266 -8.47 -4.09 7.02
CA PRO A 266 -8.99 -5.39 7.47
C PRO A 266 -10.52 -5.48 7.41
N ALA A 267 -11.05 -6.65 7.04
CA ALA A 267 -12.49 -6.91 6.94
C ALA A 267 -13.28 -6.62 8.23
N ARG A 268 -12.65 -6.88 9.39
CA ARG A 268 -13.24 -6.64 10.71
C ARG A 268 -13.74 -5.21 10.89
N LEU A 269 -13.04 -4.22 10.31
CA LEU A 269 -13.38 -2.80 10.45
C LEU A 269 -14.77 -2.45 9.92
N LYS A 270 -15.30 -3.22 8.97
CA LYS A 270 -16.68 -3.00 8.50
C LYS A 270 -17.71 -3.13 9.61
N GLN A 271 -17.60 -4.21 10.38
CA GLN A 271 -18.51 -4.48 11.50
C GLN A 271 -18.16 -3.60 12.71
N GLU A 272 -16.88 -3.42 13.01
CA GLU A 272 -16.41 -2.61 14.12
C GLU A 272 -16.85 -1.14 13.97
N MET A 273 -16.71 -0.56 12.78
CA MET A 273 -17.12 0.83 12.53
C MET A 273 -18.63 1.01 12.48
N ALA A 274 -19.38 0.03 11.95
CA ALA A 274 -20.84 0.08 11.99
C ALA A 274 -21.35 0.07 13.44
N GLU A 275 -20.83 -0.81 14.28
CA GLU A 275 -21.18 -0.87 15.70
C GLU A 275 -20.72 0.38 16.46
N LEU A 276 -19.53 0.92 16.15
CA LEU A 276 -19.03 2.16 16.71
C LEU A 276 -19.98 3.33 16.43
N GLU A 277 -20.43 3.48 15.19
CA GLU A 277 -21.39 4.51 14.79
C GLU A 277 -22.73 4.35 15.54
N ASP A 278 -23.25 3.13 15.64
CA ASP A 278 -24.50 2.85 16.35
C ASP A 278 -24.37 3.18 17.85
N ARG A 279 -23.30 2.76 18.51
CA ARG A 279 -23.06 3.06 19.93
C ARG A 279 -22.91 4.56 20.19
N ILE A 280 -22.20 5.29 19.33
CA ILE A 280 -22.08 6.76 19.42
C ILE A 280 -23.47 7.40 19.31
N LEU A 281 -24.29 7.01 18.34
CA LEU A 281 -25.63 7.58 18.14
C LEU A 281 -26.57 7.28 19.32
N CYS A 282 -26.42 6.12 19.97
CA CYS A 282 -27.19 5.73 21.14
C CYS A 282 -26.62 6.25 22.46
N GLY A 283 -25.50 6.95 22.47
CA GLY A 283 -24.84 7.42 23.71
C GLY A 283 -24.31 6.29 24.60
N GLN A 284 -23.98 5.14 24.02
CA GLN A 284 -23.46 3.97 24.75
C GLN A 284 -21.94 4.03 24.88
N ASP A 285 -21.42 3.49 25.99
CA ASP A 285 -19.97 3.41 26.20
C ASP A 285 -19.30 2.46 25.18
N LEU A 286 -18.33 2.97 24.44
CA LEU A 286 -17.61 2.22 23.42
C LEU A 286 -16.74 1.09 24.01
N ARG A 287 -16.38 1.15 25.30
CA ARG A 287 -15.54 0.16 25.98
C ARG A 287 -16.29 -1.11 26.39
N GLU A 288 -17.63 -1.05 26.44
CA GLU A 288 -18.44 -2.21 26.79
C GLU A 288 -18.52 -3.29 25.69
N SER A 289 -18.16 -2.97 24.45
CA SER A 289 -18.13 -3.94 23.35
C SER A 289 -16.72 -4.32 22.96
N GLU A 290 -16.50 -5.63 22.78
CA GLU A 290 -15.22 -6.19 22.31
C GLU A 290 -14.81 -5.63 20.94
N ARG A 291 -15.78 -5.25 20.08
CA ARG A 291 -15.52 -4.69 18.76
C ARG A 291 -15.14 -3.23 18.78
N THR A 292 -15.63 -2.47 19.74
CA THR A 292 -15.43 -1.01 19.77
C THR A 292 -14.42 -0.53 20.80
N LYS A 293 -14.11 -1.35 21.82
CA LYS A 293 -13.19 -0.95 22.90
C LYS A 293 -11.81 -0.49 22.43
N ALA A 294 -11.27 -1.13 21.38
CA ALA A 294 -9.96 -0.77 20.83
C ALA A 294 -9.96 0.57 20.09
N HIS A 295 -11.14 1.08 19.75
CA HIS A 295 -11.34 2.35 19.05
C HIS A 295 -11.82 3.48 19.96
N ALA A 296 -12.10 3.20 21.25
CA ALA A 296 -12.79 4.14 22.15
C ALA A 296 -12.00 5.45 22.31
N ASP A 297 -10.73 5.39 22.72
CA ASP A 297 -9.89 6.57 22.96
C ASP A 297 -9.74 7.41 21.68
N TRP A 298 -9.53 6.74 20.54
CA TRP A 298 -9.46 7.40 19.24
C TRP A 298 -10.78 8.10 18.90
N ALA A 299 -11.93 7.41 19.02
CA ALA A 299 -13.22 7.99 18.69
C ALA A 299 -13.57 9.18 19.60
N GLU A 300 -13.37 9.08 20.91
CA GLU A 300 -13.60 10.15 21.86
C GLU A 300 -12.74 11.40 21.59
N SER A 301 -11.52 11.22 21.09
CA SER A 301 -10.61 12.34 20.82
C SER A 301 -11.13 13.31 19.75
N TRP A 302 -11.95 12.85 18.80
CA TRP A 302 -12.43 13.68 17.69
C TRP A 302 -13.95 13.95 17.71
N ILE A 303 -14.77 13.13 18.39
CA ILE A 303 -16.22 13.30 18.45
C ILE A 303 -16.61 14.70 18.93
N ALA A 304 -16.04 15.11 20.07
CA ALA A 304 -16.31 16.43 20.66
C ALA A 304 -15.82 17.58 19.76
N ALA A 305 -14.63 17.44 19.19
CA ALA A 305 -14.03 18.45 18.30
C ALA A 305 -14.84 18.68 17.03
N ARG A 306 -15.54 17.64 16.54
CA ARG A 306 -16.42 17.72 15.36
C ARG A 306 -17.85 18.13 15.67
N GLY A 307 -18.16 18.45 16.94
CA GLY A 307 -19.50 18.86 17.38
C GLY A 307 -20.56 17.77 17.17
N ILE A 308 -20.16 16.50 17.26
CA ILE A 308 -21.06 15.35 17.20
C ILE A 308 -21.57 15.12 18.63
N ASN A 309 -22.85 15.45 18.85
CA ASN A 309 -23.47 15.28 20.18
C ASN A 309 -24.46 14.10 20.13
N PRO A 310 -24.16 12.98 20.81
CA PRO A 310 -25.01 11.79 20.85
C PRO A 310 -26.43 12.09 21.39
N ALA A 311 -26.56 13.02 22.32
CA ALA A 311 -27.85 13.38 22.92
C ALA A 311 -28.86 14.00 21.94
N GLN A 312 -28.47 14.40 20.76
CA GLN A 312 -29.35 14.95 19.72
C GLN A 312 -30.08 13.87 18.92
N GLY A 313 -29.57 12.60 18.91
CA GLY A 313 -30.19 11.47 18.20
C GLY A 313 -31.30 10.75 18.97
N THR A 314 -31.38 10.94 20.28
CA THR A 314 -32.32 10.19 21.16
C THR A 314 -33.70 10.86 21.37
N LYS A 315 -33.96 12.04 20.80
CA LYS A 315 -35.23 12.77 20.97
C LYS A 315 -36.36 12.32 20.04
N GLY A 316 -36.23 11.19 19.35
CA GLY A 316 -37.20 10.72 18.34
C GLY A 316 -37.91 9.39 18.61
N THR A 317 -37.87 8.80 19.82
CA THR A 317 -38.54 7.52 20.12
C THR A 317 -39.88 7.71 20.90
N GLY A 318 -40.76 8.55 20.38
CA GLY A 318 -42.10 8.71 20.97
C GLY A 318 -43.05 9.29 19.96
N GLY A 319 -43.74 8.43 19.20
CA GLY A 319 -44.99 8.77 18.52
C GLY A 319 -44.91 8.94 17.00
N ASN A 320 -45.64 8.07 16.31
CA ASN A 320 -46.12 8.11 14.91
C ASN A 320 -45.06 8.19 13.78
N GLY A 321 -45.05 7.16 12.97
CA GLY A 321 -44.46 6.86 11.64
C GLY A 321 -44.09 7.98 10.67
N GLY A 322 -43.41 9.03 11.11
CA GLY A 322 -42.77 10.03 10.24
C GLY A 322 -41.28 9.76 10.16
N ALA A 323 -40.73 9.74 8.94
CA ALA A 323 -39.27 9.66 8.72
C ALA A 323 -38.60 10.75 9.56
N ASP A 324 -37.60 10.37 10.43
CA ASP A 324 -36.81 11.31 11.21
C ASP A 324 -35.66 11.88 10.34
N PRO A 325 -35.82 13.09 9.74
CA PRO A 325 -34.80 13.68 8.90
C PRO A 325 -33.55 14.06 9.71
N GLY A 326 -33.68 14.30 11.01
CA GLY A 326 -32.58 14.69 11.90
C GLY A 326 -31.65 13.53 12.22
N GLY A 327 -32.19 12.36 12.54
CA GLY A 327 -31.40 11.16 12.83
C GLY A 327 -30.65 10.64 11.58
N SER A 328 -31.29 10.70 10.41
CA SER A 328 -30.66 10.34 9.13
C SER A 328 -29.49 11.27 8.78
N LEU A 329 -29.65 12.58 9.04
CA LEU A 329 -28.58 13.56 8.77
C LEU A 329 -27.40 13.39 9.74
N LEU A 330 -27.69 13.18 11.03
CA LEU A 330 -26.64 12.94 12.04
C LEU A 330 -25.84 11.67 11.72
N ARG A 331 -26.51 10.57 11.33
CA ARG A 331 -25.87 9.32 10.92
C ARG A 331 -24.94 9.54 9.70
N LYS A 332 -25.38 10.29 8.69
CA LYS A 332 -24.54 10.61 7.52
C LYS A 332 -23.32 11.45 7.89
N ARG A 333 -23.51 12.45 8.77
CA ARG A 333 -22.40 13.27 9.28
C ARG A 333 -21.39 12.44 10.07
N LEU A 334 -21.88 11.57 10.97
CA LEU A 334 -21.02 10.68 11.74
C LEU A 334 -20.27 9.72 10.83
N HIS A 335 -20.94 9.07 9.89
CA HIS A 335 -20.30 8.18 8.92
C HIS A 335 -19.19 8.90 8.13
N GLY A 336 -19.47 10.10 7.61
CA GLY A 336 -18.45 10.92 6.94
C GLY A 336 -17.25 11.24 7.85
N ALA A 337 -17.51 11.61 9.11
CA ALA A 337 -16.47 11.88 10.09
C ALA A 337 -15.59 10.64 10.37
N VAL A 338 -16.21 9.47 10.59
CA VAL A 338 -15.50 8.19 10.79
C VAL A 338 -14.59 7.89 9.59
N GLN A 339 -15.08 8.06 8.36
CA GLN A 339 -14.29 7.84 7.14
C GLN A 339 -13.08 8.80 7.05
N GLU A 340 -13.28 10.07 7.36
CA GLU A 340 -12.19 11.06 7.38
C GLU A 340 -11.15 10.75 8.45
N GLU A 341 -11.58 10.39 9.66
CA GLU A 341 -10.68 10.05 10.76
C GLU A 341 -9.89 8.77 10.50
N ILE A 342 -10.50 7.74 9.89
CA ILE A 342 -9.78 6.56 9.39
C ILE A 342 -8.72 7.00 8.36
N GLY A 343 -9.06 7.93 7.46
CA GLY A 343 -8.13 8.49 6.49
C GLY A 343 -6.93 9.19 7.15
N ILE A 344 -7.16 9.94 8.25
CA ILE A 344 -6.12 10.59 9.02
C ILE A 344 -5.21 9.54 9.69
N VAL A 345 -5.78 8.50 10.32
CA VAL A 345 -5.00 7.40 10.90
C VAL A 345 -4.18 6.70 9.80
N PHE A 346 -4.77 6.44 8.64
CA PHE A 346 -4.04 5.82 7.55
C PHE A 346 -2.88 6.70 7.02
N ALA A 347 -3.02 8.04 7.01
CA ALA A 347 -1.91 8.94 6.71
C ALA A 347 -0.77 8.78 7.72
N LYS A 348 -1.09 8.68 9.02
CA LYS A 348 -0.11 8.43 10.09
C LYS A 348 0.57 7.06 9.93
N VAL A 349 -0.18 6.05 9.55
CA VAL A 349 0.35 4.72 9.21
C VAL A 349 1.39 4.80 8.06
N LEU A 350 1.11 5.58 7.01
CA LEU A 350 2.07 5.81 5.94
C LEU A 350 3.30 6.63 6.41
N GLU A 351 3.11 7.62 7.28
CA GLU A 351 4.20 8.36 7.90
C GLU A 351 5.10 7.45 8.75
N CYS A 352 4.52 6.46 9.47
CA CYS A 352 5.29 5.45 10.18
C CYS A 352 6.17 4.62 9.23
N ALA A 353 5.69 4.32 8.03
CA ALA A 353 6.42 3.57 7.01
C ALA A 353 7.47 4.41 6.25
N GLY A 354 7.41 5.75 6.32
CA GLY A 354 8.40 6.65 5.71
C GLY A 354 9.75 6.61 6.43
N VAL A 355 10.85 6.50 5.69
CA VAL A 355 12.21 6.41 6.26
C VAL A 355 12.74 7.77 6.73
N PHE A 356 12.47 8.84 5.99
CA PHE A 356 12.74 10.21 6.42
C PHE A 356 11.44 10.86 6.89
N LYS A 357 11.30 11.03 8.20
CA LYS A 357 10.09 11.57 8.83
C LYS A 357 9.87 13.06 8.49
N TYR A 358 8.63 13.54 8.56
CA TYR A 358 8.25 14.95 8.40
C TYR A 358 8.65 15.80 9.62
N THR A 359 9.93 15.71 10.01
CA THR A 359 10.57 16.49 11.06
C THR A 359 11.80 17.20 10.47
N LYS A 360 12.32 18.22 11.16
CA LYS A 360 13.56 18.89 10.75
C LYS A 360 14.68 17.86 10.53
N LYS A 361 14.88 16.95 11.49
CA LYS A 361 15.88 15.89 11.43
C LYS A 361 15.69 14.95 10.23
N GLY A 362 14.45 14.56 9.96
CA GLY A 362 14.15 13.69 8.80
C GLY A 362 14.36 14.40 7.47
N ARG A 363 14.05 15.70 7.37
CA ARG A 363 14.31 16.51 6.17
C ARG A 363 15.81 16.66 5.91
N GLU A 364 16.57 17.00 6.94
CA GLU A 364 18.04 17.05 6.87
C GLU A 364 18.64 15.69 6.48
N GLY A 365 18.05 14.58 6.95
CA GLY A 365 18.44 13.22 6.56
C GLY A 365 18.19 12.96 5.08
N PHE A 366 17.01 13.35 4.57
CA PHE A 366 16.71 13.21 3.15
C PHE A 366 17.69 14.02 2.28
N ASP A 367 18.01 15.24 2.70
CA ASP A 367 18.98 16.09 2.02
C ASP A 367 20.38 15.43 1.98
N ARG A 368 20.86 14.84 3.11
CA ARG A 368 22.12 14.07 3.13
C ARG A 368 22.10 12.90 2.16
N PHE A 369 20.98 12.19 2.05
CA PHE A 369 20.86 11.12 1.04
C PHE A 369 20.96 11.69 -0.37
N LEU A 370 20.29 12.78 -0.69
CA LEU A 370 20.39 13.40 -2.02
C LEU A 370 21.81 13.87 -2.33
N ASP A 371 22.53 14.41 -1.35
CA ASP A 371 23.92 14.82 -1.51
C ASP A 371 24.85 13.62 -1.78
N SER A 372 24.50 12.42 -1.30
CA SER A 372 25.24 11.18 -1.60
C SER A 372 25.07 10.68 -3.04
N LEU A 373 24.09 11.22 -3.79
CA LEU A 373 23.91 10.92 -5.21
C LEU A 373 24.85 11.69 -6.12
N ARG A 374 25.51 12.72 -5.59
CA ARG A 374 26.51 13.55 -6.27
C ARG A 374 27.88 12.88 -6.22
#